data_e4109c6c5bc20dbaa7f23ac79c0bd7a3
#
_entry.id   e4109c6c5bc20dbaa7f23ac79c0bd7a3
#
_cell.length_a   1.000
_cell.length_b   1.000
_cell.length_c   1.000
_cell.angle_alpha   90.00
_cell.angle_beta   90.00
_cell.angle_gamma   90.00
#
_symmetry.space_group_name_H-M   'P 1'
#
loop_
_entity.id
_entity.type
_entity.pdbx_description
1 polymer ?
#
loop_
_entity_poly.entity_id
_entity_poly.type
_entity_poly.pdbx_seq_one_letter_code
_entity_poly.pdbx_strand_id
1 'polypeptide(L)'
;MKAQHAVGLNLSWTRVTIVFLIDIAILVLAGRWPGDEQVAVYTWWSGVGVAVLVAIIALVTYRQVPISTMWAAWIADQFADPEPALSRGRTPAVDHHRRFGREPIGMREHQGRLVTVIAVGGRPVKATGRHRRGLEPAALPLERLAGGLRQFDVRLDSIDIVSVGTRSAPNDSEDVDLDDTPSMPDHRRTWLVLRMDPQHNVNAVAARDSLAATLTAATERLAEEVDGRLISARPLRADEFDDVDEATLAGLEAGHLSHRLFRNRPEGYVTNFWLSPADITDENLEHLWYPETDATVVTVRLAPGGGRTTSVSVLVRYHSAGKLGRNVRAALNRFVGRRQLEAVCASLPAPTSHPRLPVPGRELQDDEHLVVSVDALQQYAVPASGTRP
;
A
#
# COMPACT_ATOMS: atom_id res chain seq x y z
N MET A 1 -5.25 -18.33 -5.14
CA MET A 1 -5.06 -17.91 -3.72
C MET A 1 -5.58 -18.98 -2.77
N LYS A 2 -4.77 -19.45 -1.84
CA LYS A 2 -5.20 -20.45 -0.83
C LYS A 2 -5.92 -19.74 0.32
N ALA A 3 -7.05 -20.31 0.77
CA ALA A 3 -7.74 -19.81 1.97
C ALA A 3 -6.81 -19.96 3.19
N GLN A 4 -6.54 -18.85 3.87
CA GLN A 4 -5.65 -18.85 5.03
C GLN A 4 -6.41 -19.31 6.30
N HIS A 5 -5.69 -19.99 7.20
CA HIS A 5 -6.27 -20.34 8.50
C HIS A 5 -6.70 -19.09 9.25
N ALA A 6 -7.99 -19.02 9.58
CA ALA A 6 -8.58 -17.83 10.20
C ALA A 6 -8.05 -17.58 11.63
N VAL A 7 -7.60 -18.61 12.33
CA VAL A 7 -7.14 -18.55 13.72
C VAL A 7 -5.73 -19.13 13.83
N GLY A 8 -4.85 -18.43 14.50
CA GLY A 8 -3.47 -18.83 14.78
C GLY A 8 -3.03 -18.42 16.20
N LEU A 9 -1.83 -18.79 16.57
CA LEU A 9 -1.17 -18.39 17.83
C LEU A 9 0.09 -17.61 17.49
N ASN A 10 0.25 -16.46 18.10
CA ASN A 10 1.49 -15.68 18.02
C ASN A 10 2.29 -15.85 19.33
N LEU A 11 3.21 -16.81 19.31
CA LEU A 11 4.08 -17.17 20.45
C LEU A 11 5.40 -16.37 20.45
N SER A 12 5.34 -15.07 20.21
CA SER A 12 6.52 -14.21 20.38
C SER A 12 6.98 -14.25 21.83
N TRP A 13 8.28 -14.53 22.06
CA TRP A 13 8.87 -14.66 23.38
C TRP A 13 8.54 -13.48 24.30
N THR A 14 8.66 -12.27 23.81
CA THR A 14 8.33 -11.04 24.53
C THR A 14 6.85 -11.00 24.97
N ARG A 15 5.93 -11.43 24.11
CA ARG A 15 4.49 -11.44 24.43
C ARG A 15 4.15 -12.46 25.47
N VAL A 16 4.67 -13.68 25.33
CA VAL A 16 4.46 -14.76 26.31
C VAL A 16 4.94 -14.31 27.68
N THR A 17 6.10 -13.68 27.77
CA THR A 17 6.64 -13.16 29.04
C THR A 17 5.74 -12.07 29.64
N ILE A 18 5.26 -11.11 28.84
CA ILE A 18 4.38 -10.04 29.33
C ILE A 18 3.05 -10.61 29.82
N VAL A 19 2.43 -11.52 29.07
CA VAL A 19 1.18 -12.18 29.47
C VAL A 19 1.38 -12.94 30.77
N PHE A 20 2.44 -13.72 30.88
CA PHE A 20 2.75 -14.48 32.09
C PHE A 20 2.91 -13.59 33.34
N LEU A 21 3.58 -12.43 33.19
CA LEU A 21 3.70 -11.46 34.29
C LEU A 21 2.36 -10.83 34.68
N ILE A 22 1.49 -10.52 33.68
CA ILE A 22 0.14 -10.01 33.93
C ILE A 22 -0.70 -11.06 34.64
N ASP A 23 -0.66 -12.31 34.18
CA ASP A 23 -1.41 -13.41 34.78
C ASP A 23 -1.00 -13.67 36.22
N ILE A 24 0.32 -13.64 36.52
CA ILE A 24 0.82 -13.70 37.91
C ILE A 24 0.25 -12.55 38.74
N ALA A 25 0.25 -11.32 38.24
CA ALA A 25 -0.25 -10.17 38.97
C ALA A 25 -1.75 -10.31 39.26
N ILE A 26 -2.55 -10.79 38.28
CA ILE A 26 -3.99 -11.05 38.44
C ILE A 26 -4.22 -12.11 39.52
N LEU A 27 -3.49 -13.23 39.47
CA LEU A 27 -3.65 -14.33 40.45
C LEU A 27 -3.22 -13.91 41.86
N VAL A 28 -2.14 -13.13 41.98
CA VAL A 28 -1.70 -12.58 43.30
C VAL A 28 -2.78 -11.62 43.85
N LEU A 29 -3.35 -10.78 43.01
CA LEU A 29 -4.41 -9.85 43.42
C LEU A 29 -5.69 -10.61 43.83
N ALA A 30 -6.08 -11.62 43.07
CA ALA A 30 -7.22 -12.46 43.39
C ALA A 30 -7.03 -13.25 44.72
N GLY A 31 -5.79 -13.74 44.98
CA GLY A 31 -5.46 -14.47 46.21
C GLY A 31 -5.33 -13.58 47.46
N ARG A 32 -5.17 -12.24 47.27
CA ARG A 32 -5.10 -11.27 48.39
C ARG A 32 -6.42 -10.53 48.62
N TRP A 33 -7.47 -10.87 47.91
CA TRP A 33 -8.74 -10.16 48.04
C TRP A 33 -9.35 -10.44 49.44
N PRO A 34 -9.73 -9.41 50.20
CA PRO A 34 -10.32 -9.58 51.53
C PRO A 34 -11.74 -10.17 51.44
N GLY A 35 -12.03 -11.22 52.18
CA GLY A 35 -13.35 -11.85 52.21
C GLY A 35 -13.35 -13.14 53.04
N ASP A 36 -14.53 -13.64 53.37
CA ASP A 36 -14.75 -14.94 54.04
C ASP A 36 -14.29 -16.11 53.13
N GLU A 37 -14.06 -17.30 53.67
CA GLU A 37 -13.55 -18.47 52.94
C GLU A 37 -14.33 -18.76 51.65
N GLN A 38 -15.66 -18.61 51.65
CA GLN A 38 -16.47 -18.80 50.42
C GLN A 38 -16.20 -17.74 49.39
N VAL A 39 -16.07 -16.47 49.77
CA VAL A 39 -15.75 -15.35 48.88
C VAL A 39 -14.34 -15.52 48.31
N ALA A 40 -13.35 -15.99 49.10
CA ALA A 40 -12.01 -16.24 48.68
C ALA A 40 -11.90 -17.30 47.55
N VAL A 41 -12.71 -18.38 47.65
CA VAL A 41 -12.80 -19.40 46.60
C VAL A 41 -13.38 -18.82 45.27
N TYR A 42 -14.46 -18.02 45.34
CA TYR A 42 -15.05 -17.41 44.16
C TYR A 42 -14.11 -16.37 43.52
N THR A 43 -13.40 -15.55 44.32
CA THR A 43 -12.43 -14.57 43.82
C THR A 43 -11.23 -15.24 43.18
N TRP A 44 -10.76 -16.36 43.73
CA TRP A 44 -9.69 -17.14 43.11
C TRP A 44 -10.08 -17.67 41.73
N TRP A 45 -11.23 -18.33 41.61
CA TRP A 45 -11.71 -18.87 40.34
C TRP A 45 -12.01 -17.75 39.30
N SER A 46 -12.54 -16.63 39.78
CA SER A 46 -12.72 -15.46 38.90
C SER A 46 -11.39 -14.91 38.39
N GLY A 47 -10.37 -14.87 39.26
CA GLY A 47 -8.99 -14.49 38.86
C GLY A 47 -8.40 -15.44 37.82
N VAL A 48 -8.57 -16.74 37.97
CA VAL A 48 -8.15 -17.73 36.96
C VAL A 48 -8.90 -17.51 35.64
N GLY A 49 -10.21 -17.27 35.69
CA GLY A 49 -11.02 -16.98 34.48
C GLY A 49 -10.54 -15.74 33.74
N VAL A 50 -10.20 -14.67 34.48
CA VAL A 50 -9.66 -13.42 33.90
C VAL A 50 -8.27 -13.65 33.30
N ALA A 51 -7.39 -14.38 33.99
CA ALA A 51 -6.05 -14.69 33.48
C ALA A 51 -6.13 -15.49 32.16
N VAL A 52 -6.95 -16.53 32.10
CA VAL A 52 -7.17 -17.30 30.87
C VAL A 52 -7.71 -16.41 29.74
N LEU A 53 -8.67 -15.52 30.04
CA LEU A 53 -9.21 -14.58 29.05
C LEU A 53 -8.13 -13.63 28.52
N VAL A 54 -7.27 -13.09 29.39
CA VAL A 54 -6.14 -12.22 29.01
C VAL A 54 -5.17 -12.99 28.13
N ALA A 55 -4.82 -14.23 28.50
CA ALA A 55 -3.94 -15.07 27.68
C ALA A 55 -4.54 -15.33 26.28
N ILE A 56 -5.82 -15.63 26.18
CA ILE A 56 -6.52 -15.83 24.90
C ILE A 56 -6.47 -14.56 24.05
N ILE A 57 -6.84 -13.41 24.61
CA ILE A 57 -6.84 -12.11 23.89
C ILE A 57 -5.44 -11.73 23.42
N ALA A 58 -4.41 -12.01 24.19
CA ALA A 58 -3.04 -11.61 23.89
C ALA A 58 -2.32 -12.56 22.92
N LEU A 59 -2.55 -13.87 22.99
CA LEU A 59 -1.82 -14.88 22.23
C LEU A 59 -2.55 -15.33 20.97
N VAL A 60 -3.90 -15.29 20.96
CA VAL A 60 -4.69 -15.70 19.78
C VAL A 60 -4.62 -14.61 18.71
N THR A 61 -4.36 -15.06 17.50
CA THR A 61 -4.40 -14.21 16.30
C THR A 61 -5.57 -14.59 15.41
N TYR A 62 -6.26 -13.60 14.91
CA TYR A 62 -7.25 -13.77 13.86
C TYR A 62 -6.68 -13.23 12.56
N ARG A 63 -6.52 -14.11 11.54
CA ARG A 63 -5.89 -13.77 10.27
C ARG A 63 -4.52 -13.09 10.45
N GLN A 64 -3.66 -13.72 11.25
CA GLN A 64 -2.32 -13.25 11.60
C GLN A 64 -2.25 -11.90 12.36
N VAL A 65 -3.40 -11.31 12.71
CA VAL A 65 -3.46 -10.11 13.54
C VAL A 65 -3.85 -10.50 14.96
N PRO A 66 -3.05 -10.13 15.99
CA PRO A 66 -3.40 -10.41 17.39
C PRO A 66 -4.71 -9.71 17.79
N ILE A 67 -5.57 -10.43 18.53
CA ILE A 67 -6.85 -9.89 18.99
C ILE A 67 -6.64 -8.63 19.84
N SER A 68 -5.62 -8.61 20.70
CA SER A 68 -5.23 -7.44 21.50
C SER A 68 -4.98 -6.20 20.67
N THR A 69 -4.28 -6.33 19.53
CA THR A 69 -4.02 -5.20 18.62
C THR A 69 -5.26 -4.76 17.87
N MET A 70 -6.20 -5.68 17.59
CA MET A 70 -7.51 -5.34 17.01
C MET A 70 -8.33 -4.48 17.96
N TRP A 71 -8.42 -4.86 19.24
CA TRP A 71 -9.11 -4.10 20.26
C TRP A 71 -8.48 -2.73 20.52
N ALA A 72 -7.14 -2.69 20.68
CA ALA A 72 -6.43 -1.43 20.86
C ALA A 72 -6.62 -0.49 19.67
N ALA A 73 -6.56 -1.02 18.44
CA ALA A 73 -6.80 -0.25 17.24
C ALA A 73 -8.24 0.25 17.16
N TRP A 74 -9.23 -0.58 17.52
CA TRP A 74 -10.63 -0.18 17.53
C TRP A 74 -10.89 0.95 18.54
N ILE A 75 -10.32 0.87 19.75
CA ILE A 75 -10.43 1.94 20.75
C ILE A 75 -9.76 3.23 20.22
N ALA A 76 -8.55 3.12 19.67
CA ALA A 76 -7.83 4.26 19.13
C ALA A 76 -8.58 4.94 17.96
N ASP A 77 -9.29 4.16 17.13
CA ASP A 77 -10.07 4.68 16.01
C ASP A 77 -11.25 5.55 16.46
N GLN A 78 -11.80 5.31 17.67
CA GLN A 78 -12.88 6.14 18.18
C GLN A 78 -12.44 7.59 18.43
N PHE A 79 -11.13 7.79 18.66
CA PHE A 79 -10.54 9.10 18.98
C PHE A 79 -9.69 9.67 17.84
N ALA A 80 -9.43 8.88 16.78
CA ALA A 80 -8.62 9.32 15.66
C ALA A 80 -9.43 10.18 14.69
N ASP A 81 -8.85 11.31 14.30
CA ASP A 81 -9.31 12.06 13.15
C ASP A 81 -8.48 11.64 11.92
N PRO A 82 -9.08 11.09 10.85
CA PRO A 82 -8.36 10.66 9.68
C PRO A 82 -7.89 11.81 8.78
N GLU A 83 -8.53 12.97 8.83
CA GLU A 83 -8.24 14.10 7.94
C GLU A 83 -6.80 14.64 8.08
N PRO A 84 -6.27 14.90 9.29
CA PRO A 84 -4.88 15.32 9.46
C PRO A 84 -3.86 14.27 9.02
N ALA A 85 -4.24 12.99 9.05
CA ALA A 85 -3.34 11.92 8.61
C ALA A 85 -3.29 11.81 7.08
N LEU A 86 -4.42 11.99 6.39
CA LEU A 86 -4.49 12.01 4.93
C LEU A 86 -3.81 13.24 4.33
N SER A 87 -3.86 14.40 5.01
CA SER A 87 -3.18 15.61 4.56
C SER A 87 -1.67 15.62 4.86
N ARG A 88 -1.23 14.78 5.82
CA ARG A 88 0.17 14.76 6.24
C ARG A 88 1.11 14.35 5.12
N GLY A 89 2.11 15.19 4.83
CA GLY A 89 3.10 14.96 3.79
C GLY A 89 2.61 15.23 2.36
N ARG A 90 1.34 15.61 2.17
CA ARG A 90 0.83 16.12 0.89
C ARG A 90 1.13 17.62 0.77
N THR A 91 2.40 17.97 1.01
CA THR A 91 2.90 19.32 0.76
C THR A 91 2.86 19.60 -0.75
N PRO A 92 2.69 20.87 -1.16
CA PRO A 92 2.82 21.23 -2.57
C PRO A 92 4.13 20.70 -3.14
N ALA A 93 4.06 20.11 -4.31
CA ALA A 93 5.26 19.67 -5.01
C ALA A 93 5.99 20.89 -5.58
N VAL A 94 7.31 20.80 -5.71
CA VAL A 94 8.17 21.85 -6.26
C VAL A 94 9.01 21.25 -7.37
N ASP A 95 9.12 21.96 -8.50
CA ASP A 95 9.97 21.56 -9.60
C ASP A 95 11.44 21.81 -9.27
N HIS A 96 12.25 20.78 -9.42
CA HIS A 96 13.70 20.87 -9.30
C HIS A 96 14.35 20.76 -10.67
N HIS A 97 15.11 21.81 -11.04
CA HIS A 97 15.91 21.85 -12.26
C HIS A 97 17.35 21.45 -11.96
N ARG A 98 17.80 20.38 -12.57
CA ARG A 98 19.24 20.08 -12.57
C ARG A 98 19.96 20.96 -13.60
N ARG A 99 21.18 21.36 -13.29
CA ARG A 99 22.02 22.21 -14.17
C ARG A 99 22.18 21.65 -15.58
N PHE A 100 22.16 20.32 -15.71
CA PHE A 100 22.33 19.61 -16.99
C PHE A 100 21.16 18.65 -17.27
N GLY A 101 20.04 18.73 -16.51
CA GLY A 101 18.83 17.97 -16.75
C GLY A 101 18.04 18.52 -17.94
N ARG A 102 17.29 17.64 -18.61
CA ARG A 102 16.48 18.04 -19.78
C ARG A 102 15.19 18.73 -19.37
N GLU A 103 14.54 18.23 -18.33
CA GLU A 103 13.23 18.71 -17.87
C GLU A 103 13.21 18.87 -16.34
N PRO A 104 12.35 19.76 -15.81
CA PRO A 104 12.14 19.86 -14.38
C PRO A 104 11.45 18.58 -13.87
N ILE A 105 11.85 18.16 -12.67
CA ILE A 105 11.23 17.02 -11.99
C ILE A 105 10.54 17.52 -10.73
N GLY A 106 9.25 17.19 -10.61
CA GLY A 106 8.45 17.48 -9.45
C GLY A 106 8.90 16.64 -8.24
N MET A 107 8.91 17.29 -7.09
CA MET A 107 9.38 16.69 -5.86
C MET A 107 8.56 17.21 -4.68
N ARG A 108 8.26 16.33 -3.73
CA ARG A 108 7.71 16.70 -2.41
C ARG A 108 8.74 16.48 -1.33
N GLU A 109 8.75 17.40 -0.38
CA GLU A 109 9.57 17.30 0.82
C GLU A 109 8.70 17.40 2.07
N HIS A 110 8.95 16.52 3.05
CA HIS A 110 8.36 16.61 4.37
C HIS A 110 9.33 16.05 5.41
N GLN A 111 9.68 16.86 6.42
CA GLN A 111 10.63 16.49 7.48
C GLN A 111 11.97 15.98 6.93
N GLY A 112 12.46 16.61 5.86
CA GLY A 112 13.71 16.26 5.20
C GLY A 112 13.66 15.04 4.29
N ARG A 113 12.57 14.28 4.25
CA ARG A 113 12.38 13.17 3.33
C ARG A 113 11.84 13.66 2.00
N LEU A 114 12.30 13.05 0.95
CA LEU A 114 11.96 13.43 -0.42
C LEU A 114 11.22 12.31 -1.16
N VAL A 115 10.29 12.73 -2.01
CA VAL A 115 9.54 11.84 -2.91
C VAL A 115 9.50 12.43 -4.30
N THR A 116 9.75 11.58 -5.31
CA THR A 116 9.52 11.86 -6.73
C THR A 116 8.63 10.77 -7.33
N VAL A 117 8.02 11.07 -8.47
CA VAL A 117 7.09 10.16 -9.14
C VAL A 117 7.46 10.04 -10.61
N ILE A 118 7.39 8.81 -11.14
CA ILE A 118 7.53 8.49 -12.56
C ILE A 118 6.20 7.93 -13.05
N ALA A 119 5.61 8.51 -14.08
CA ALA A 119 4.46 7.91 -14.76
C ALA A 119 4.96 6.78 -15.68
N VAL A 120 4.27 5.63 -15.62
CA VAL A 120 4.60 4.45 -16.41
C VAL A 120 3.37 3.96 -17.14
N GLY A 121 3.53 3.60 -18.41
CA GLY A 121 2.44 3.02 -19.19
C GLY A 121 2.94 2.28 -20.41
N GLY A 122 2.11 1.37 -20.93
CA GLY A 122 2.39 0.64 -22.15
C GLY A 122 2.38 1.55 -23.37
N ARG A 123 3.29 1.34 -24.30
CA ARG A 123 3.27 2.02 -25.61
C ARG A 123 2.35 1.25 -26.55
N PRO A 124 1.41 1.93 -27.24
CA PRO A 124 0.59 1.27 -28.24
C PRO A 124 1.47 0.79 -29.38
N VAL A 125 1.63 -0.51 -29.52
CA VAL A 125 2.33 -1.11 -30.65
C VAL A 125 1.40 -1.07 -31.84
N LYS A 126 1.75 -0.33 -32.90
CA LYS A 126 1.03 -0.39 -34.18
C LYS A 126 1.13 -1.81 -34.72
N ALA A 127 0.07 -2.56 -34.60
CA ALA A 127 -0.04 -3.91 -35.16
C ALA A 127 0.05 -3.80 -36.70
N THR A 128 1.21 -4.07 -37.25
CA THR A 128 1.44 -4.21 -38.69
C THR A 128 1.09 -5.65 -39.09
N GLY A 129 -0.20 -5.94 -39.28
CA GLY A 129 -0.60 -7.27 -39.73
C GLY A 129 -2.05 -7.64 -39.43
N ARG A 130 -2.64 -8.48 -40.30
CA ARG A 130 -4.05 -8.94 -40.30
C ARG A 130 -4.47 -9.84 -39.11
N HIS A 131 -3.63 -10.06 -38.10
CA HIS A 131 -3.96 -10.86 -36.91
C HIS A 131 -4.06 -9.94 -35.69
N ARG A 132 -5.30 -9.54 -35.37
CA ARG A 132 -5.69 -9.06 -34.03
C ARG A 132 -5.58 -10.21 -33.02
N ARG A 133 -4.40 -10.73 -32.76
CA ARG A 133 -4.15 -11.53 -31.57
C ARG A 133 -3.61 -10.58 -30.51
N GLY A 134 -4.28 -10.58 -29.37
CA GLY A 134 -4.13 -9.76 -28.19
C GLY A 134 -2.82 -9.01 -28.08
N LEU A 135 -2.89 -7.70 -27.90
CA LEU A 135 -1.75 -6.92 -27.42
C LEU A 135 -1.30 -7.60 -26.14
N GLU A 136 -0.09 -8.13 -26.17
CA GLU A 136 0.55 -8.59 -24.94
C GLU A 136 0.64 -7.37 -24.01
N PRO A 137 0.04 -7.40 -22.81
CA PRO A 137 0.09 -6.26 -21.91
C PRO A 137 1.55 -5.94 -21.61
N ALA A 138 1.91 -4.66 -21.61
CA ALA A 138 3.25 -4.28 -21.24
C ALA A 138 3.51 -4.73 -19.80
N ALA A 139 4.58 -5.47 -19.57
CA ALA A 139 4.93 -6.03 -18.27
C ALA A 139 6.15 -5.32 -17.71
N LEU A 140 6.02 -4.79 -16.49
CA LEU A 140 7.08 -4.09 -15.75
C LEU A 140 7.82 -5.11 -14.86
N PRO A 141 9.07 -5.50 -15.19
CA PRO A 141 9.81 -6.46 -14.40
C PRO A 141 10.34 -5.84 -13.11
N LEU A 142 10.01 -6.47 -11.96
CA LEU A 142 10.39 -5.97 -10.64
C LEU A 142 11.89 -6.04 -10.38
N GLU A 143 12.59 -6.99 -11.01
CA GLU A 143 14.05 -7.14 -10.90
C GLU A 143 14.80 -5.89 -11.38
N ARG A 144 14.33 -5.25 -12.46
CA ARG A 144 14.92 -4.00 -12.96
C ARG A 144 14.73 -2.86 -11.96
N LEU A 145 13.52 -2.77 -11.40
CA LEU A 145 13.23 -1.75 -10.38
C LEU A 145 14.01 -2.01 -9.08
N ALA A 146 14.23 -3.26 -8.72
CA ALA A 146 15.03 -3.64 -7.56
C ALA A 146 16.47 -3.12 -7.67
N GLY A 147 17.06 -3.18 -8.87
CA GLY A 147 18.37 -2.55 -9.17
C GLY A 147 18.38 -1.05 -8.89
N GLY A 148 17.26 -0.37 -9.16
CA GLY A 148 17.07 1.06 -8.93
C GLY A 148 17.09 1.48 -7.45
N LEU A 149 16.86 0.57 -6.49
CA LEU A 149 16.95 0.86 -5.05
C LEU A 149 18.34 1.29 -4.61
N ARG A 150 19.37 0.84 -5.31
CA ARG A 150 20.76 1.22 -5.03
C ARG A 150 21.46 1.62 -6.32
N GLN A 151 21.58 2.91 -6.52
CA GLN A 151 22.24 3.49 -7.67
C GLN A 151 23.59 4.10 -7.25
N PHE A 152 24.69 3.36 -7.41
CA PHE A 152 26.02 3.74 -6.95
C PHE A 152 26.04 3.96 -5.42
N ASP A 153 26.23 5.21 -4.98
CA ASP A 153 26.23 5.66 -3.61
C ASP A 153 24.85 6.13 -3.10
N VAL A 154 23.86 6.26 -4.01
CA VAL A 154 22.48 6.63 -3.67
C VAL A 154 21.69 5.41 -3.25
N ARG A 155 20.95 5.53 -2.15
CA ARG A 155 20.06 4.49 -1.62
C ARG A 155 18.64 5.04 -1.51
N LEU A 156 17.71 4.41 -2.20
CA LEU A 156 16.29 4.68 -2.02
C LEU A 156 15.76 3.84 -0.85
N ASP A 157 14.84 4.41 -0.09
CA ASP A 157 14.15 3.69 0.99
C ASP A 157 13.11 2.72 0.44
N SER A 158 12.44 3.11 -0.63
CA SER A 158 11.53 2.25 -1.39
C SER A 158 11.30 2.78 -2.79
N ILE A 159 10.90 1.85 -3.67
CA ILE A 159 10.24 2.13 -4.94
C ILE A 159 8.88 1.46 -4.85
N ASP A 160 7.82 2.27 -4.88
CA ASP A 160 6.45 1.76 -4.83
C ASP A 160 5.84 1.85 -6.23
N ILE A 161 5.38 0.72 -6.76
CA ILE A 161 4.58 0.65 -7.98
C ILE A 161 3.13 0.82 -7.54
N VAL A 162 2.55 1.97 -7.83
CA VAL A 162 1.16 2.29 -7.48
C VAL A 162 0.33 2.23 -8.74
N SER A 163 -0.57 1.27 -8.83
CA SER A 163 -1.50 1.11 -9.95
C SER A 163 -2.92 1.36 -9.46
N VAL A 164 -3.65 2.18 -10.20
CA VAL A 164 -5.05 2.52 -9.92
C VAL A 164 -5.90 2.11 -11.11
N GLY A 165 -6.87 1.24 -10.86
CA GLY A 165 -7.86 0.83 -11.85
C GLY A 165 -9.24 1.32 -11.46
N THR A 166 -9.96 1.93 -12.40
CA THR A 166 -11.35 2.37 -12.24
C THR A 166 -12.25 1.66 -13.24
N ARG A 167 -13.48 1.36 -12.84
CA ARG A 167 -14.52 0.87 -13.71
C ARG A 167 -15.55 1.98 -13.96
N SER A 168 -15.94 2.15 -15.20
CA SER A 168 -17.07 3.01 -15.52
C SER A 168 -18.35 2.33 -15.02
N ALA A 169 -19.28 3.13 -14.49
CA ALA A 169 -20.60 2.59 -14.18
C ALA A 169 -21.18 1.94 -15.45
N PRO A 170 -21.85 0.78 -15.34
CA PRO A 170 -22.51 0.18 -16.50
C PRO A 170 -23.45 1.22 -17.10
N ASN A 171 -23.17 1.60 -18.35
CA ASN A 171 -24.14 2.38 -19.11
C ASN A 171 -25.40 1.52 -19.22
N ASP A 172 -26.58 2.12 -18.98
CA ASP A 172 -27.92 1.51 -19.14
C ASP A 172 -28.23 1.04 -20.59
N SER A 173 -27.24 0.82 -21.41
CA SER A 173 -27.41 0.26 -22.76
C SER A 173 -27.42 -1.27 -22.66
N GLU A 174 -28.63 -1.78 -22.84
CA GLU A 174 -29.04 -3.17 -23.00
C GLU A 174 -28.13 -3.97 -23.95
N ASP A 175 -27.03 -4.51 -23.46
CA ASP A 175 -26.43 -5.73 -23.99
C ASP A 175 -25.75 -6.41 -22.79
N VAL A 176 -26.58 -7.17 -22.07
CA VAL A 176 -26.13 -8.13 -21.07
C VAL A 176 -25.44 -9.26 -21.84
N ASP A 177 -24.17 -9.09 -22.13
CA ASP A 177 -23.32 -10.22 -22.51
C ASP A 177 -23.25 -11.15 -21.28
N LEU A 178 -23.96 -12.28 -21.40
CA LEU A 178 -24.01 -13.37 -20.40
C LEU A 178 -22.69 -14.13 -20.30
N ASP A 179 -21.57 -13.53 -20.64
CA ASP A 179 -20.26 -14.13 -20.45
C ASP A 179 -19.77 -13.77 -19.05
N ASP A 180 -19.81 -14.75 -18.15
CA ASP A 180 -19.37 -14.74 -16.74
C ASP A 180 -17.84 -14.50 -16.60
N THR A 181 -17.21 -13.86 -17.58
CA THR A 181 -15.78 -13.54 -17.59
C THR A 181 -15.56 -12.31 -16.72
N PRO A 182 -14.73 -12.42 -15.66
CA PRO A 182 -14.45 -11.29 -14.78
C PRO A 182 -13.89 -10.13 -15.60
N SER A 183 -14.61 -9.01 -15.67
CA SER A 183 -14.18 -7.84 -16.42
C SER A 183 -13.02 -7.16 -15.69
N MET A 184 -11.93 -6.91 -16.42
CA MET A 184 -10.81 -6.09 -15.96
C MET A 184 -11.25 -4.62 -15.83
N PRO A 185 -10.56 -3.80 -15.04
CA PRO A 185 -10.80 -2.35 -15.01
C PRO A 185 -10.69 -1.75 -16.42
N ASP A 186 -11.58 -0.81 -16.77
CA ASP A 186 -11.58 -0.15 -18.09
C ASP A 186 -10.31 0.68 -18.30
N HIS A 187 -9.80 1.26 -17.22
CA HIS A 187 -8.63 2.12 -17.23
C HIS A 187 -7.75 1.81 -16.03
N ARG A 188 -6.47 1.55 -16.30
CA ARG A 188 -5.45 1.37 -15.26
C ARG A 188 -4.30 2.34 -15.49
N ARG A 189 -3.98 3.15 -14.47
CA ARG A 189 -2.84 4.07 -14.47
C ARG A 189 -1.80 3.59 -13.48
N THR A 190 -0.53 3.68 -13.84
CA THR A 190 0.57 3.17 -13.00
C THR A 190 1.64 4.23 -12.83
N TRP A 191 2.14 4.36 -11.61
CA TRP A 191 3.23 5.25 -11.24
C TRP A 191 4.27 4.52 -10.40
N LEU A 192 5.52 4.95 -10.52
CA LEU A 192 6.59 4.58 -9.59
C LEU A 192 6.81 5.75 -8.64
N VAL A 193 6.67 5.50 -7.35
CA VAL A 193 6.91 6.48 -6.29
C VAL A 193 8.24 6.14 -5.63
N LEU A 194 9.23 7.02 -5.82
CA LEU A 194 10.58 6.87 -5.26
C LEU A 194 10.68 7.65 -3.97
N ARG A 195 11.11 6.99 -2.89
CA ARG A 195 11.30 7.61 -1.57
C ARG A 195 12.76 7.58 -1.15
N MET A 196 13.23 8.71 -0.61
CA MET A 196 14.61 8.85 -0.15
C MET A 196 14.68 9.52 1.22
N ASP A 197 15.37 8.88 2.15
CA ASP A 197 15.72 9.45 3.47
C ASP A 197 17.16 10.00 3.40
N PRO A 198 17.38 11.27 3.76
CA PRO A 198 18.71 11.86 3.81
C PRO A 198 19.67 11.13 4.75
N GLN A 199 19.16 10.54 5.83
CA GLN A 199 20.01 9.84 6.80
C GLN A 199 20.74 8.64 6.19
N HIS A 200 20.14 7.98 5.20
CA HIS A 200 20.78 6.86 4.48
C HIS A 200 21.70 7.31 3.35
N ASN A 201 21.72 8.63 3.02
CA ASN A 201 22.39 9.20 1.86
C ASN A 201 23.43 10.29 2.20
N VAL A 202 23.87 10.39 3.46
CA VAL A 202 24.78 11.45 3.92
C VAL A 202 26.05 11.54 3.06
N ASN A 203 26.67 10.41 2.73
CA ASN A 203 27.87 10.38 1.90
C ASN A 203 27.60 10.77 0.44
N ALA A 204 26.45 10.36 -0.09
CA ALA A 204 26.03 10.68 -1.44
C ALA A 204 25.76 12.19 -1.61
N VAL A 205 25.19 12.82 -0.59
CA VAL A 205 24.88 14.26 -0.59
C VAL A 205 26.13 15.10 -0.38
N ALA A 206 27.08 14.65 0.44
CA ALA A 206 28.34 15.36 0.67
C ALA A 206 29.17 15.57 -0.61
N ALA A 207 29.00 14.70 -1.60
CA ALA A 207 29.71 14.77 -2.89
C ALA A 207 28.87 15.46 -3.99
N ARG A 208 27.67 15.96 -3.68
CA ARG A 208 26.74 16.55 -4.66
C ARG A 208 26.19 17.89 -4.17
N ASP A 209 25.59 18.65 -5.10
CA ASP A 209 25.08 20.00 -4.81
C ASP A 209 23.94 20.00 -3.80
N SER A 210 23.07 18.98 -3.82
CA SER A 210 21.93 18.88 -2.89
C SER A 210 21.31 17.48 -2.89
N LEU A 211 20.53 17.21 -1.85
CA LEU A 211 19.69 16.01 -1.73
C LEU A 211 18.67 15.93 -2.87
N ALA A 212 18.06 17.07 -3.22
CA ALA A 212 17.12 17.20 -4.32
C ALA A 212 17.77 16.80 -5.65
N ALA A 213 18.94 17.33 -5.98
CA ALA A 213 19.70 16.98 -7.18
C ALA A 213 20.07 15.48 -7.22
N THR A 214 20.33 14.89 -6.04
CA THR A 214 20.64 13.47 -5.90
C THR A 214 19.44 12.60 -6.24
N LEU A 215 18.27 12.89 -5.68
CA LEU A 215 17.04 12.14 -5.97
C LEU A 215 16.59 12.35 -7.42
N THR A 216 16.63 13.59 -7.93
CA THR A 216 16.30 13.89 -9.33
C THR A 216 17.16 13.06 -10.30
N ALA A 217 18.47 12.96 -10.05
CA ALA A 217 19.36 12.14 -10.87
C ALA A 217 19.04 10.64 -10.79
N ALA A 218 18.63 10.15 -9.64
CA ALA A 218 18.22 8.77 -9.49
C ALA A 218 16.89 8.50 -10.21
N THR A 219 15.96 9.46 -10.16
CA THR A 219 14.67 9.39 -10.85
C THR A 219 14.82 9.38 -12.36
N GLU A 220 15.65 10.27 -12.93
CA GLU A 220 15.93 10.30 -14.37
C GLU A 220 16.52 8.97 -14.86
N ARG A 221 17.53 8.44 -14.15
CA ARG A 221 18.15 7.17 -14.51
C ARG A 221 17.17 6.01 -14.46
N LEU A 222 16.35 5.93 -13.42
CA LEU A 222 15.36 4.86 -13.33
C LEU A 222 14.32 4.98 -14.43
N ALA A 223 13.87 6.20 -14.75
CA ALA A 223 12.94 6.43 -15.85
C ALA A 223 13.55 6.00 -17.19
N GLU A 224 14.81 6.36 -17.47
CA GLU A 224 15.52 5.93 -18.68
C GLU A 224 15.73 4.41 -18.75
N GLU A 225 15.99 3.75 -17.61
CA GLU A 225 16.16 2.30 -17.54
C GLU A 225 14.84 1.55 -17.80
N VAL A 226 13.71 2.09 -17.32
CA VAL A 226 12.37 1.53 -17.51
C VAL A 226 11.82 1.87 -18.90
N ASP A 227 12.13 3.06 -19.42
CA ASP A 227 11.67 3.50 -20.74
C ASP A 227 12.23 2.60 -21.83
N GLY A 228 11.37 2.08 -22.67
CA GLY A 228 11.75 1.09 -23.66
C GLY A 228 10.75 0.96 -24.80
N ARG A 229 10.86 -0.13 -25.54
CA ARG A 229 10.03 -0.36 -26.73
C ARG A 229 8.54 -0.54 -26.38
N LEU A 230 8.25 -1.24 -25.28
CA LEU A 230 6.88 -1.59 -24.87
C LEU A 230 6.36 -0.71 -23.74
N ILE A 231 7.25 -0.10 -22.96
CA ILE A 231 6.93 0.73 -21.80
C ILE A 231 7.41 2.15 -22.07
N SER A 232 6.60 3.11 -21.71
CA SER A 232 6.96 4.52 -21.60
C SER A 232 7.08 4.88 -20.14
N ALA A 233 8.18 5.53 -19.74
CA ALA A 233 8.40 6.00 -18.39
C ALA A 233 8.92 7.44 -18.43
N ARG A 234 8.25 8.34 -17.71
CA ARG A 234 8.69 9.73 -17.59
C ARG A 234 8.53 10.24 -16.16
N PRO A 235 9.50 11.01 -15.63
CA PRO A 235 9.33 11.73 -14.38
C PRO A 235 8.15 12.71 -14.48
N LEU A 236 7.43 12.92 -13.38
CA LEU A 236 6.36 13.91 -13.32
C LEU A 236 6.90 15.27 -12.90
N ARG A 237 6.18 16.31 -13.32
CA ARG A 237 6.38 17.69 -12.88
C ARG A 237 5.55 17.96 -11.63
N ALA A 238 5.84 19.09 -10.98
CA ALA A 238 5.15 19.45 -9.74
C ALA A 238 3.63 19.60 -9.90
N ASP A 239 3.19 20.16 -11.01
CA ASP A 239 1.78 20.39 -11.33
C ASP A 239 0.98 19.09 -11.56
N GLU A 240 1.63 17.97 -11.84
CA GLU A 240 1.01 16.67 -12.09
C GLU A 240 0.78 15.84 -10.80
N PHE A 241 1.34 16.26 -9.66
CA PHE A 241 1.24 15.50 -8.40
C PHE A 241 -0.18 15.45 -7.83
N ASP A 242 -0.96 16.50 -8.04
CA ASP A 242 -2.33 16.56 -7.56
C ASP A 242 -3.21 15.56 -8.30
N ASP A 243 -2.98 15.34 -9.60
CA ASP A 243 -3.66 14.30 -10.37
C ASP A 243 -3.34 12.88 -9.87
N VAL A 244 -2.09 12.64 -9.43
CA VAL A 244 -1.69 11.36 -8.84
C VAL A 244 -2.35 11.16 -7.48
N ASP A 245 -2.42 12.21 -6.66
CA ASP A 245 -3.11 12.17 -5.37
C ASP A 245 -4.59 11.86 -5.55
N GLU A 246 -5.28 12.58 -6.45
CA GLU A 246 -6.68 12.39 -6.74
C GLU A 246 -6.95 10.97 -7.23
N ALA A 247 -6.15 10.51 -8.21
CA ALA A 247 -6.27 9.16 -8.72
C ALA A 247 -6.02 8.11 -7.63
N THR A 248 -4.98 8.28 -6.81
CA THR A 248 -4.63 7.32 -5.77
C THR A 248 -5.65 7.33 -4.63
N LEU A 249 -6.25 8.46 -4.30
CA LEU A 249 -7.35 8.53 -3.34
C LEU A 249 -8.63 7.89 -3.89
N ALA A 250 -8.85 7.94 -5.20
CA ALA A 250 -10.02 7.36 -5.87
C ALA A 250 -11.36 7.77 -5.21
N GLY A 251 -11.52 9.07 -4.93
CA GLY A 251 -12.71 9.61 -4.26
C GLY A 251 -12.80 9.28 -2.76
N LEU A 252 -11.71 8.84 -2.13
CA LEU A 252 -11.70 8.53 -0.71
C LEU A 252 -11.83 9.80 0.13
N GLU A 253 -12.92 9.87 0.90
CA GLU A 253 -13.10 10.88 1.93
C GLU A 253 -12.72 10.35 3.32
N ALA A 254 -12.33 11.24 4.22
CA ALA A 254 -12.01 10.89 5.61
C ALA A 254 -13.15 10.14 6.31
N GLY A 255 -14.39 10.43 5.93
CA GLY A 255 -15.60 9.77 6.42
C GLY A 255 -15.69 8.27 6.14
N HIS A 256 -15.15 7.80 5.01
CA HIS A 256 -15.17 6.38 4.62
C HIS A 256 -14.27 5.49 5.50
N LEU A 257 -13.26 6.07 6.13
CA LEU A 257 -12.30 5.37 7.00
C LEU A 257 -12.71 5.36 8.48
N SER A 258 -13.70 6.18 8.85
CA SER A 258 -14.12 6.33 10.25
C SER A 258 -15.18 5.29 10.62
N HIS A 259 -14.86 4.33 11.47
CA HIS A 259 -15.81 3.42 12.10
C HIS A 259 -16.39 3.98 13.41
N ARG A 260 -16.79 5.24 13.44
CA ARG A 260 -17.42 5.81 14.63
C ARG A 260 -18.80 5.20 14.84
N LEU A 261 -19.07 4.75 16.05
CA LEU A 261 -20.35 4.09 16.47
C LEU A 261 -21.63 4.92 16.17
N PHE A 262 -21.49 6.23 15.99
CA PHE A 262 -22.59 7.18 15.85
C PHE A 262 -22.64 7.91 14.50
N ARG A 263 -21.86 7.49 13.51
CA ARG A 263 -21.88 8.12 12.18
C ARG A 263 -22.75 7.30 11.23
N ASN A 264 -23.53 7.99 10.41
CA ASN A 264 -24.33 7.41 9.34
C ASN A 264 -23.49 6.45 8.48
N ARG A 265 -24.13 5.43 7.93
CA ARG A 265 -23.47 4.46 7.04
C ARG A 265 -22.74 5.22 5.94
N PRO A 266 -21.47 4.91 5.67
CA PRO A 266 -20.75 5.50 4.54
C PRO A 266 -21.47 5.14 3.24
N GLU A 267 -21.47 6.05 2.28
CA GLU A 267 -22.02 5.83 0.93
C GLU A 267 -21.24 4.78 0.12
N GLY A 268 -20.22 4.20 0.68
CA GLY A 268 -19.40 3.15 0.10
C GLY A 268 -18.48 2.49 1.12
N TYR A 269 -17.83 1.43 0.71
CA TYR A 269 -16.88 0.67 1.54
C TYR A 269 -15.47 0.82 0.97
N VAL A 270 -14.55 1.31 1.80
CA VAL A 270 -13.12 1.28 1.47
C VAL A 270 -12.43 0.30 2.40
N THR A 271 -11.74 -0.67 1.83
CA THR A 271 -11.07 -1.71 2.61
C THR A 271 -9.68 -1.99 2.06
N ASN A 272 -8.69 -1.92 2.95
CA ASN A 272 -7.31 -2.23 2.61
C ASN A 272 -6.95 -3.65 3.07
N PHE A 273 -6.19 -4.33 2.21
CA PHE A 273 -5.67 -5.67 2.45
C PHE A 273 -4.18 -5.71 2.09
N TRP A 274 -3.53 -6.79 2.49
CA TRP A 274 -2.19 -7.13 2.07
C TRP A 274 -2.10 -8.60 1.66
N LEU A 275 -1.18 -8.90 0.75
CA LEU A 275 -0.89 -10.26 0.32
C LEU A 275 0.08 -10.95 1.29
N SER A 276 -0.16 -12.22 1.56
CA SER A 276 0.85 -13.03 2.25
C SER A 276 2.10 -13.19 1.41
N PRO A 277 3.29 -13.22 2.00
CA PRO A 277 4.54 -13.39 1.27
C PRO A 277 4.55 -14.56 0.27
N ALA A 278 3.95 -15.69 0.67
CA ALA A 278 3.86 -16.89 -0.17
C ALA A 278 2.90 -16.74 -1.38
N ASP A 279 1.98 -15.78 -1.32
CA ASP A 279 0.98 -15.53 -2.37
C ASP A 279 1.42 -14.41 -3.35
N ILE A 280 2.61 -13.82 -3.18
CA ILE A 280 3.12 -12.79 -4.10
C ILE A 280 3.66 -13.50 -5.35
N THR A 281 2.82 -13.66 -6.36
CA THR A 281 3.12 -14.25 -7.67
C THR A 281 2.45 -13.42 -8.77
N ASP A 282 2.92 -13.52 -10.02
CA ASP A 282 2.33 -12.80 -11.17
C ASP A 282 0.83 -13.06 -11.30
N GLU A 283 0.44 -14.34 -11.23
CA GLU A 283 -0.96 -14.74 -11.33
C GLU A 283 -1.82 -14.09 -10.22
N ASN A 284 -1.33 -14.08 -8.99
CA ASN A 284 -2.07 -13.48 -7.88
C ASN A 284 -2.11 -11.96 -7.96
N LEU A 285 -1.05 -11.30 -8.47
CA LEU A 285 -1.05 -9.85 -8.71
C LEU A 285 -2.11 -9.47 -9.75
N GLU A 286 -2.29 -10.28 -10.79
CA GLU A 286 -3.33 -10.06 -11.79
C GLU A 286 -4.73 -10.34 -11.22
N HIS A 287 -4.89 -11.38 -10.38
CA HIS A 287 -6.15 -11.68 -9.72
C HIS A 287 -6.66 -10.58 -8.77
N LEU A 288 -5.81 -9.64 -8.32
CA LEU A 288 -6.24 -8.50 -7.51
C LEU A 288 -7.19 -7.56 -8.27
N TRP A 289 -7.22 -7.62 -9.59
CA TRP A 289 -8.04 -6.75 -10.44
C TRP A 289 -9.43 -7.30 -10.74
N TYR A 290 -9.68 -8.62 -10.49
CA TYR A 290 -10.95 -9.27 -10.82
C TYR A 290 -12.13 -8.91 -9.92
N PRO A 291 -11.99 -8.55 -8.63
CA PRO A 291 -13.14 -8.17 -7.83
C PRO A 291 -13.90 -7.00 -8.46
N GLU A 292 -15.21 -7.12 -8.51
CA GLU A 292 -16.09 -6.03 -8.96
C GLU A 292 -16.11 -4.90 -7.92
N THR A 293 -15.43 -3.83 -8.27
CA THR A 293 -15.22 -2.65 -7.40
C THR A 293 -15.22 -1.39 -8.23
N ASP A 294 -15.65 -0.28 -7.66
CA ASP A 294 -15.66 1.03 -8.33
C ASP A 294 -14.24 1.49 -8.66
N ALA A 295 -13.33 1.28 -7.71
CA ALA A 295 -11.91 1.50 -7.91
C ALA A 295 -11.06 0.48 -7.13
N THR A 296 -9.92 0.11 -7.70
CA THR A 296 -8.91 -0.74 -7.10
C THR A 296 -7.57 -0.03 -7.13
N VAL A 297 -6.89 0.04 -5.99
CA VAL A 297 -5.52 0.57 -5.89
C VAL A 297 -4.61 -0.53 -5.42
N VAL A 298 -3.66 -0.93 -6.25
CA VAL A 298 -2.63 -1.92 -5.93
C VAL A 298 -1.31 -1.21 -5.75
N THR A 299 -0.63 -1.49 -4.64
CA THR A 299 0.71 -0.96 -4.36
C THR A 299 1.66 -2.11 -4.15
N VAL A 300 2.63 -2.27 -5.04
CA VAL A 300 3.74 -3.22 -4.91
C VAL A 300 4.96 -2.43 -4.46
N ARG A 301 5.42 -2.69 -3.24
CA ARG A 301 6.55 -1.99 -2.63
C ARG A 301 7.80 -2.82 -2.72
N LEU A 302 8.84 -2.26 -3.30
CA LEU A 302 10.21 -2.73 -3.25
C LEU A 302 10.97 -1.94 -2.19
N ALA A 303 11.61 -2.63 -1.26
CA ALA A 303 12.43 -2.00 -0.22
C ALA A 303 13.72 -2.81 0.01
N PRO A 304 14.79 -2.16 0.50
CA PRO A 304 16.00 -2.90 0.89
C PRO A 304 15.66 -3.95 1.95
N GLY A 305 16.03 -5.19 1.69
CA GLY A 305 15.96 -6.32 2.62
C GLY A 305 17.19 -6.42 3.52
N GLY A 306 17.40 -7.58 4.12
CA GLY A 306 18.62 -7.90 4.86
C GLY A 306 19.82 -8.04 3.93
N GLY A 307 20.88 -7.25 4.13
CA GLY A 307 22.09 -7.33 3.31
C GLY A 307 21.91 -6.68 1.91
N ARG A 308 21.98 -7.48 0.86
CA ARG A 308 21.86 -7.02 -0.55
C ARG A 308 20.54 -7.44 -1.20
N THR A 309 19.65 -8.09 -0.45
CA THR A 309 18.38 -8.57 -0.97
C THR A 309 17.35 -7.44 -1.09
N THR A 310 16.35 -7.64 -1.92
CA THR A 310 15.18 -6.74 -2.05
C THR A 310 13.95 -7.43 -1.47
N SER A 311 13.25 -6.73 -0.60
CA SER A 311 11.97 -7.19 -0.05
C SER A 311 10.83 -6.68 -0.91
N VAL A 312 9.89 -7.57 -1.27
CA VAL A 312 8.65 -7.24 -1.99
C VAL A 312 7.47 -7.42 -1.05
N SER A 313 6.61 -6.41 -0.96
CA SER A 313 5.34 -6.48 -0.23
C SER A 313 4.21 -5.87 -1.07
N VAL A 314 2.99 -6.36 -0.89
CA VAL A 314 1.84 -5.99 -1.71
C VAL A 314 0.67 -5.56 -0.85
N LEU A 315 0.13 -4.40 -1.19
CA LEU A 315 -1.07 -3.80 -0.61
C LEU A 315 -2.13 -3.69 -1.69
N VAL A 316 -3.38 -3.88 -1.31
CA VAL A 316 -4.50 -3.61 -2.20
C VAL A 316 -5.61 -2.91 -1.44
N ARG A 317 -6.19 -1.89 -2.06
CA ARG A 317 -7.33 -1.16 -1.57
C ARG A 317 -8.47 -1.27 -2.57
N TYR A 318 -9.63 -1.67 -2.07
CA TYR A 318 -10.86 -1.77 -2.83
C TYR A 318 -11.84 -0.69 -2.39
N HIS A 319 -12.41 0.01 -3.36
CA HIS A 319 -13.54 0.92 -3.20
C HIS A 319 -14.74 0.24 -3.83
N SER A 320 -15.81 0.07 -3.08
CA SER A 320 -17.00 -0.65 -3.55
C SER A 320 -18.27 -0.09 -2.93
N ALA A 321 -19.36 -0.01 -3.69
CA ALA A 321 -20.67 0.38 -3.18
C ALA A 321 -21.22 -0.59 -2.13
N GLY A 322 -20.89 -1.87 -2.24
CA GLY A 322 -21.30 -2.95 -1.35
C GLY A 322 -20.15 -3.64 -0.62
N LYS A 323 -20.48 -4.58 0.26
CA LYS A 323 -19.47 -5.40 0.94
C LYS A 323 -18.83 -6.37 -0.05
N LEU A 324 -17.50 -6.41 -0.10
CA LEU A 324 -16.75 -7.37 -0.90
C LEU A 324 -17.17 -8.82 -0.63
N GLY A 325 -17.14 -9.63 -1.67
CA GLY A 325 -17.46 -11.06 -1.61
C GLY A 325 -16.65 -11.82 -0.56
N ARG A 326 -17.18 -12.92 -0.06
CA ARG A 326 -16.50 -13.75 0.96
C ARG A 326 -15.18 -14.32 0.45
N ASN A 327 -15.12 -14.69 -0.84
CA ASN A 327 -13.93 -15.29 -1.46
C ASN A 327 -12.75 -14.31 -1.46
N VAL A 328 -12.98 -13.05 -1.85
CA VAL A 328 -11.95 -12.01 -1.81
C VAL A 328 -11.46 -11.77 -0.38
N ARG A 329 -12.39 -11.67 0.57
CA ARG A 329 -12.06 -11.47 1.99
C ARG A 329 -11.36 -12.68 2.63
N ALA A 330 -11.54 -13.87 2.10
CA ALA A 330 -10.89 -15.09 2.60
C ALA A 330 -9.46 -15.25 2.06
N ALA A 331 -9.20 -14.74 0.86
CA ALA A 331 -7.91 -14.85 0.19
C ALA A 331 -6.89 -13.79 0.62
N LEU A 332 -7.35 -12.64 1.15
CA LEU A 332 -6.53 -11.49 1.49
C LEU A 332 -6.52 -11.22 2.99
N ASN A 333 -5.42 -10.67 3.48
CA ASN A 333 -5.30 -10.26 4.88
C ASN A 333 -5.78 -8.82 5.06
N ARG A 334 -6.84 -8.63 5.83
CA ARG A 334 -7.43 -7.33 6.06
C ARG A 334 -6.63 -6.54 7.10
N PHE A 335 -6.36 -5.27 6.82
CA PHE A 335 -5.95 -4.33 7.87
C PHE A 335 -7.13 -4.02 8.80
N VAL A 336 -6.83 -3.79 10.06
CA VAL A 336 -7.82 -3.50 11.09
C VAL A 336 -7.48 -2.18 11.77
N GLY A 337 -8.50 -1.39 12.00
CA GLY A 337 -8.41 -0.15 12.74
C GLY A 337 -7.49 0.87 12.08
N ARG A 338 -6.70 1.59 12.87
CA ARG A 338 -5.80 2.67 12.43
C ARG A 338 -4.86 2.26 11.29
N ARG A 339 -4.54 0.97 11.15
CA ARG A 339 -3.73 0.45 10.04
C ARG A 339 -4.42 0.57 8.69
N GLN A 340 -5.74 0.71 8.63
CA GLN A 340 -6.46 1.03 7.40
C GLN A 340 -6.01 2.39 6.86
N LEU A 341 -5.97 3.39 7.73
CA LEU A 341 -5.51 4.75 7.39
C LEU A 341 -4.02 4.77 7.04
N GLU A 342 -3.19 4.06 7.81
CA GLU A 342 -1.76 3.92 7.52
C GLU A 342 -1.51 3.28 6.13
N ALA A 343 -2.33 2.30 5.75
CA ALA A 343 -2.26 1.66 4.43
C ALA A 343 -2.65 2.62 3.30
N VAL A 344 -3.65 3.47 3.50
CA VAL A 344 -3.98 4.54 2.54
C VAL A 344 -2.81 5.50 2.40
N CYS A 345 -2.29 6.03 3.51
CA CYS A 345 -1.16 6.96 3.49
C CYS A 345 0.10 6.35 2.86
N ALA A 346 0.31 5.03 3.00
CA ALA A 346 1.44 4.33 2.42
C ALA A 346 1.39 4.25 0.89
N SER A 347 0.19 4.28 0.29
CA SER A 347 0.00 4.27 -1.16
C SER A 347 0.07 5.66 -1.81
N LEU A 348 0.02 6.74 -1.02
CA LEU A 348 0.10 8.10 -1.54
C LEU A 348 1.55 8.50 -1.89
N PRO A 349 1.77 9.35 -2.90
CA PRO A 349 3.07 9.90 -3.23
C PRO A 349 3.46 11.01 -2.25
N ALA A 350 3.48 10.69 -0.97
CA ALA A 350 3.81 11.63 0.11
C ALA A 350 5.00 11.12 0.93
N PRO A 351 5.96 12.00 1.30
CA PRO A 351 7.00 11.67 2.25
C PRO A 351 6.40 11.53 3.64
N THR A 352 6.23 10.32 4.13
CA THR A 352 5.68 10.07 5.46
C THR A 352 6.78 9.78 6.48
N SER A 353 6.54 10.11 7.76
CA SER A 353 7.45 9.79 8.85
C SER A 353 7.58 8.29 9.10
N HIS A 354 6.62 7.49 8.63
CA HIS A 354 6.62 6.04 8.69
C HIS A 354 6.63 5.46 7.27
N PRO A 355 7.79 5.38 6.61
CA PRO A 355 7.88 4.86 5.24
C PRO A 355 7.57 3.36 5.15
N ARG A 356 7.49 2.66 6.29
CA ARG A 356 7.26 1.22 6.34
C ARG A 356 5.99 0.94 7.10
N LEU A 357 4.88 0.82 6.38
CA LEU A 357 3.77 0.03 6.89
C LEU A 357 4.33 -1.38 7.14
N PRO A 358 4.19 -1.94 8.35
CA PRO A 358 4.69 -3.28 8.66
C PRO A 358 3.83 -4.33 7.96
N VAL A 359 4.04 -4.45 6.67
CA VAL A 359 3.46 -5.52 5.84
C VAL A 359 4.52 -6.57 5.67
N PRO A 360 4.21 -7.84 5.97
CA PRO A 360 5.13 -8.92 5.69
C PRO A 360 5.46 -8.94 4.21
N GLY A 361 6.76 -8.91 3.89
CA GLY A 361 7.27 -9.06 2.54
C GLY A 361 8.03 -10.36 2.41
N ARG A 362 8.33 -10.76 1.18
CA ARG A 362 9.29 -11.81 0.86
C ARG A 362 10.50 -11.23 0.15
N GLU A 363 11.58 -11.93 0.18
CA GLU A 363 12.75 -11.58 -0.61
C GLU A 363 12.50 -11.92 -2.08
N LEU A 364 12.88 -10.99 -2.96
CA LEU A 364 12.94 -11.23 -4.40
C LEU A 364 14.20 -12.06 -4.68
N GLN A 365 14.04 -13.16 -5.40
CA GLN A 365 15.17 -14.00 -5.80
C GLN A 365 15.83 -13.44 -7.06
N ASP A 366 17.14 -13.61 -7.20
CA ASP A 366 17.93 -13.03 -8.31
C ASP A 366 17.45 -13.51 -9.71
N ASP A 367 16.93 -14.72 -9.79
CA ASP A 367 16.45 -15.33 -11.06
C ASP A 367 14.92 -15.30 -11.19
N GLU A 368 14.24 -14.52 -10.37
CA GLU A 368 12.78 -14.49 -10.35
C GLU A 368 12.24 -13.41 -11.28
N HIS A 369 11.40 -13.83 -12.24
CA HIS A 369 10.70 -12.95 -13.17
C HIS A 369 9.31 -12.54 -12.62
N LEU A 370 9.28 -11.73 -11.58
CA LEU A 370 8.03 -11.17 -11.08
C LEU A 370 7.71 -9.87 -11.86
N VAL A 371 6.52 -9.81 -12.44
CA VAL A 371 6.10 -8.69 -13.29
C VAL A 371 4.79 -8.07 -12.83
N VAL A 372 4.63 -6.78 -13.10
CA VAL A 372 3.37 -6.04 -12.94
C VAL A 372 2.90 -5.60 -14.33
N SER A 373 1.69 -6.00 -14.70
CA SER A 373 1.09 -5.60 -15.96
C SER A 373 0.75 -4.10 -15.95
N VAL A 374 1.03 -3.41 -17.05
CA VAL A 374 0.84 -1.96 -17.22
C VAL A 374 0.01 -1.70 -18.48
N ASP A 375 -1.05 -0.92 -18.35
CA ASP A 375 -1.90 -0.53 -19.49
C ASP A 375 -1.26 0.64 -20.27
N ALA A 376 -1.76 0.86 -21.49
CA ALA A 376 -1.31 1.97 -22.32
C ALA A 376 -1.51 3.32 -21.61
N LEU A 377 -0.50 4.19 -21.66
CA LEU A 377 -0.62 5.55 -21.16
C LEU A 377 -1.73 6.25 -21.93
N GLN A 378 -2.80 6.63 -21.27
CA GLN A 378 -3.68 7.65 -21.80
C GLN A 378 -2.90 8.96 -21.87
N GLN A 379 -2.66 9.46 -23.08
CA GLN A 379 -2.12 10.80 -23.24
C GLN A 379 -3.08 11.76 -22.51
N TYR A 380 -2.57 12.45 -21.49
CA TYR A 380 -3.27 13.62 -20.97
C TYR A 380 -3.54 14.53 -22.18
N ALA A 381 -4.81 14.70 -22.53
CA ALA A 381 -5.19 15.71 -23.49
C ALA A 381 -4.83 17.04 -22.83
N VAL A 382 -3.72 17.63 -23.23
CA VAL A 382 -3.40 19.01 -22.91
C VAL A 382 -4.62 19.81 -23.35
N PRO A 383 -5.36 20.48 -22.44
CA PRO A 383 -6.47 21.31 -22.85
C PRO A 383 -5.89 22.31 -23.84
N ALA A 384 -6.38 22.27 -25.09
CA ALA A 384 -5.95 23.20 -26.13
C ALA A 384 -6.12 24.60 -25.54
N SER A 385 -5.01 25.27 -25.32
CA SER A 385 -4.97 26.66 -24.86
C SER A 385 -5.83 27.44 -25.82
N GLY A 386 -7.05 27.78 -25.38
CA GLY A 386 -7.99 28.54 -26.15
C GLY A 386 -7.33 29.86 -26.56
N THR A 387 -7.14 30.00 -27.86
CA THR A 387 -6.88 31.27 -28.51
C THR A 387 -7.98 32.25 -28.05
N ARG A 388 -7.61 33.16 -27.18
CA ARG A 388 -8.44 34.35 -26.93
C ARG A 388 -8.35 35.26 -28.15
N PRO A 389 -9.50 35.78 -28.59
CA PRO A 389 -9.53 36.79 -29.64
C PRO A 389 -8.91 38.12 -29.21
#